data_1dd70d3e35e5e0fd534581290efdcd2c
#
_entry.id   1dd70d3e35e5e0fd534581290efdcd2c
#
_cell.length_a   1.000
_cell.length_b   1.000
_cell.length_c   1.000
_cell.angle_alpha   90.00
_cell.angle_beta   90.00
_cell.angle_gamma   90.00
#
_symmetry.space_group_name_H-M   'P 1'
#
loop_
_entity.id
_entity.type
_entity.pdbx_description
1 polymer ?
#
loop_
_entity_poly.entity_id
_entity_poly.type
_entity_poly.pdbx_seq_one_letter_code
_entity_poly.pdbx_strand_id
1 'polypeptide(L)'
;MPSIVADIENLKRELERAHSELLQMYQELGEVSFAWHDAIGYEPSQGPYEKLAVLADEKTDVDRRIEALKTAVSEMSAGDRRIEQTKISMKELDKRFEVLISSLGAVAIEIDSAGKLPQRLKKCLEPMREYEKKLADLNAKFEKASSSGPGFMASVYEKKIEKLRLSLDSVFGETGRRIYNSGDFREVPGQRAKGILDEMDQIRFAKKNYKNDMLDHKSMIDEAQGSLRSMGAFGEENRKLRELQSQQNQIADKLSDLYADYGQVLAEGIPYWMDNQAPEDLKRCCNQVIRQTSRIAHLNLNLDHLMMEKDIEIHNIQLSQLSEQMNHLNSQIQAIENQKAELQQKVDIELKAVSDLRMKQNEITRKIAQME
;
A
#
# COMPACT_ATOMS: atom_id res chain seq x y z
N MET A 1 -20.92 -38.07 29.41
CA MET A 1 -19.53 -37.65 29.19
C MET A 1 -19.20 -37.07 27.80
N PRO A 2 -19.42 -37.70 26.62
CA PRO A 2 -19.05 -37.07 25.35
C PRO A 2 -19.71 -35.70 25.09
N SER A 3 -20.92 -35.49 25.53
CA SER A 3 -21.65 -34.23 25.36
C SER A 3 -21.04 -33.09 26.18
N ILE A 4 -20.85 -33.28 27.50
CA ILE A 4 -20.29 -32.24 28.39
C ILE A 4 -18.88 -31.83 27.96
N VAL A 5 -18.03 -32.77 27.49
CA VAL A 5 -16.70 -32.47 27.00
C VAL A 5 -16.75 -31.62 25.73
N ALA A 6 -17.65 -31.94 24.81
CA ALA A 6 -17.85 -31.16 23.58
C ALA A 6 -18.35 -29.73 23.86
N ASP A 7 -19.26 -29.60 24.84
CA ASP A 7 -19.80 -28.30 25.26
C ASP A 7 -18.73 -27.42 25.92
N ILE A 8 -17.85 -27.99 26.75
CA ILE A 8 -16.69 -27.32 27.33
C ILE A 8 -15.74 -26.84 26.24
N GLU A 9 -15.44 -27.66 25.23
CA GLU A 9 -14.55 -27.28 24.11
C GLU A 9 -15.17 -26.15 23.27
N ASN A 10 -16.46 -26.20 23.00
CA ASN A 10 -17.15 -25.13 22.27
C ASN A 10 -17.14 -23.82 23.06
N LEU A 11 -17.40 -23.88 24.34
CA LEU A 11 -17.41 -22.69 25.21
C LEU A 11 -16.02 -22.06 25.32
N LYS A 12 -14.95 -22.86 25.39
CA LYS A 12 -13.57 -22.37 25.34
C LYS A 12 -13.27 -21.59 24.05
N ARG A 13 -13.71 -22.12 22.89
CA ARG A 13 -13.55 -21.44 21.59
C ARG A 13 -14.36 -20.13 21.52
N GLU A 14 -15.57 -20.10 22.08
CA GLU A 14 -16.35 -18.87 22.20
C GLU A 14 -15.64 -17.84 23.08
N LEU A 15 -15.04 -18.28 24.16
CA LEU A 15 -14.32 -17.44 25.10
C LEU A 15 -13.06 -16.84 24.47
N GLU A 16 -12.29 -17.64 23.71
CA GLU A 16 -11.15 -17.15 22.93
C GLU A 16 -11.55 -16.08 21.91
N ARG A 17 -12.67 -16.29 21.18
CA ARG A 17 -13.21 -15.30 20.25
C ARG A 17 -13.65 -14.02 20.98
N ALA A 18 -14.34 -14.17 22.09
CA ALA A 18 -14.80 -13.03 22.88
C ALA A 18 -13.62 -12.19 23.43
N HIS A 19 -12.51 -12.82 23.82
CA HIS A 19 -11.29 -12.13 24.23
C HIS A 19 -10.63 -11.40 23.06
N SER A 20 -10.58 -12.04 21.87
CA SER A 20 -10.03 -11.37 20.67
C SER A 20 -10.87 -10.15 20.27
N GLU A 21 -12.21 -10.27 20.33
CA GLU A 21 -13.11 -9.14 20.09
C GLU A 21 -12.91 -8.02 21.12
N LEU A 22 -12.71 -8.36 22.40
CA LEU A 22 -12.45 -7.39 23.45
C LEU A 22 -11.15 -6.62 23.23
N LEU A 23 -10.09 -7.29 22.76
CA LEU A 23 -8.83 -6.65 22.44
C LEU A 23 -8.99 -5.62 21.31
N GLN A 24 -9.77 -5.94 20.28
CA GLN A 24 -10.11 -4.98 19.21
C GLN A 24 -10.90 -3.79 19.75
N MET A 25 -11.85 -4.04 20.66
CA MET A 25 -12.62 -2.97 21.30
C MET A 25 -11.73 -2.07 22.19
N TYR A 26 -10.73 -2.62 22.86
CA TYR A 26 -9.73 -1.81 23.58
C TYR A 26 -8.93 -0.94 22.63
N GLN A 27 -8.50 -1.47 21.48
CA GLN A 27 -7.82 -0.67 20.47
C GLN A 27 -8.71 0.47 19.98
N GLU A 28 -9.97 0.19 19.59
CA GLU A 28 -10.92 1.22 19.15
C GLU A 28 -11.16 2.29 20.25
N LEU A 29 -11.31 1.85 21.51
CA LEU A 29 -11.46 2.78 22.64
C LEU A 29 -10.23 3.66 22.79
N GLY A 30 -9.04 3.07 22.69
CA GLY A 30 -7.77 3.82 22.78
C GLY A 30 -7.62 4.84 21.64
N GLU A 31 -7.93 4.46 20.40
CA GLU A 31 -7.87 5.35 19.25
C GLU A 31 -8.84 6.54 19.41
N VAL A 32 -10.10 6.28 19.76
CA VAL A 32 -11.10 7.35 19.96
C VAL A 32 -10.76 8.23 21.15
N SER A 33 -10.24 7.65 22.23
CA SER A 33 -9.93 8.39 23.47
C SER A 33 -8.65 9.21 23.36
N PHE A 34 -7.75 8.91 22.42
CA PHE A 34 -6.46 9.59 22.30
C PHE A 34 -6.63 11.12 22.13
N ALA A 35 -7.56 11.53 21.29
CA ALA A 35 -7.86 12.95 21.08
C ALA A 35 -8.56 13.63 22.28
N TRP A 36 -9.04 12.86 23.26
CA TRP A 36 -9.80 13.34 24.41
C TRP A 36 -9.07 13.15 25.74
N HIS A 37 -7.80 12.75 25.68
CA HIS A 37 -7.02 12.40 26.88
C HIS A 37 -7.11 13.43 28.00
N ASP A 38 -6.88 14.71 27.66
CA ASP A 38 -6.90 15.81 28.65
C ASP A 38 -8.29 16.02 29.26
N ALA A 39 -9.35 15.78 28.47
CA ALA A 39 -10.74 15.88 28.95
C ALA A 39 -11.14 14.68 29.82
N ILE A 40 -10.60 13.49 29.54
CA ILE A 40 -10.80 12.26 30.34
C ILE A 40 -10.14 12.41 31.70
N GLY A 41 -8.92 12.93 31.77
CA GLY A 41 -8.20 13.23 33.01
C GLY A 41 -7.99 12.03 33.94
N TYR A 42 -7.96 10.80 33.41
CA TYR A 42 -7.77 9.58 34.17
C TYR A 42 -6.26 9.30 34.38
N GLU A 43 -5.74 9.62 35.57
CA GLU A 43 -4.30 9.57 35.91
C GLU A 43 -3.60 8.25 35.53
N PRO A 44 -4.17 7.03 35.77
CA PRO A 44 -3.51 5.79 35.38
C PRO A 44 -3.26 5.65 33.86
N SER A 45 -3.97 6.37 33.02
CA SER A 45 -3.80 6.35 31.57
C SER A 45 -2.68 7.24 31.06
N GLN A 46 -2.09 8.10 31.88
CA GLN A 46 -1.06 9.07 31.50
C GLN A 46 0.19 8.40 30.90
N GLY A 47 0.72 7.37 31.53
CA GLY A 47 1.92 6.68 31.04
C GLY A 47 1.75 6.00 29.69
N PRO A 48 0.68 5.23 29.44
CA PRO A 48 0.35 4.74 28.11
C PRO A 48 0.13 5.84 27.08
N TYR A 49 -0.56 6.93 27.44
CA TYR A 49 -0.78 8.08 26.55
C TYR A 49 0.52 8.74 26.09
N GLU A 50 1.47 9.00 27.00
CA GLU A 50 2.75 9.60 26.65
C GLU A 50 3.53 8.76 25.63
N LYS A 51 3.51 7.43 25.77
CA LYS A 51 4.14 6.52 24.80
C LYS A 51 3.46 6.61 23.43
N LEU A 52 2.12 6.65 23.43
CA LEU A 52 1.32 6.81 22.21
C LEU A 52 1.61 8.14 21.52
N ALA A 53 1.65 9.25 22.28
CA ALA A 53 1.89 10.58 21.74
C ALA A 53 3.24 10.65 21.02
N VAL A 54 4.31 10.13 21.63
CA VAL A 54 5.63 10.09 20.99
C VAL A 54 5.60 9.30 19.69
N LEU A 55 4.95 8.14 19.67
CA LEU A 55 4.90 7.29 18.47
C LEU A 55 3.97 7.86 17.38
N ALA A 56 2.90 8.56 17.77
CA ALA A 56 2.02 9.27 16.86
C ALA A 56 2.74 10.45 16.18
N ASP A 57 3.57 11.17 16.91
CA ASP A 57 4.42 12.23 16.35
C ASP A 57 5.46 11.65 15.38
N GLU A 58 6.09 10.53 15.73
CA GLU A 58 7.03 9.83 14.87
C GLU A 58 6.35 9.37 13.56
N LYS A 59 5.13 8.83 13.65
CA LYS A 59 4.31 8.48 12.48
C LYS A 59 4.06 9.69 11.59
N THR A 60 3.66 10.81 12.19
CA THR A 60 3.38 12.05 11.48
C THR A 60 4.62 12.56 10.74
N ASP A 61 5.81 12.44 11.35
CA ASP A 61 7.07 12.82 10.70
C ASP A 61 7.40 11.90 9.50
N VAL A 62 7.24 10.59 9.67
CA VAL A 62 7.43 9.63 8.57
C VAL A 62 6.45 9.88 7.44
N ASP A 63 5.18 10.12 7.73
CA ASP A 63 4.14 10.43 6.74
C ASP A 63 4.49 11.71 5.96
N ARG A 64 4.94 12.77 6.65
CA ARG A 64 5.41 14.01 6.03
C ARG A 64 6.60 13.79 5.10
N ARG A 65 7.55 12.95 5.50
CA ARG A 65 8.72 12.60 4.67
C ARG A 65 8.34 11.78 3.44
N ILE A 66 7.37 10.88 3.55
CA ILE A 66 6.82 10.13 2.41
C ILE A 66 6.17 11.09 1.40
N GLU A 67 5.33 11.99 1.87
CA GLU A 67 4.64 12.94 0.99
C GLU A 67 5.62 13.95 0.36
N ALA A 68 6.60 14.44 1.09
CA ALA A 68 7.65 15.29 0.53
C ALA A 68 8.46 14.58 -0.57
N LEU A 69 8.78 13.29 -0.36
CA LEU A 69 9.48 12.48 -1.35
C LEU A 69 8.65 12.28 -2.62
N LYS A 70 7.37 11.92 -2.49
CA LYS A 70 6.44 11.75 -3.61
C LYS A 70 6.26 13.04 -4.40
N THR A 71 6.11 14.16 -3.71
CA THR A 71 5.96 15.48 -4.32
C THR A 71 7.20 15.83 -5.14
N ALA A 72 8.39 15.70 -4.57
CA ALA A 72 9.64 16.01 -5.28
C ALA A 72 9.84 15.13 -6.53
N VAL A 73 9.54 13.83 -6.46
CA VAL A 73 9.61 12.91 -7.61
C VAL A 73 8.59 13.31 -8.69
N SER A 74 7.38 13.68 -8.28
CA SER A 74 6.32 14.12 -9.21
C SER A 74 6.68 15.43 -9.92
N GLU A 75 7.20 16.41 -9.18
CA GLU A 75 7.63 17.71 -9.72
C GLU A 75 8.78 17.55 -10.71
N MET A 76 9.79 16.74 -10.39
CA MET A 76 10.89 16.44 -11.29
C MET A 76 10.39 15.82 -12.60
N SER A 77 9.51 14.80 -12.50
CA SER A 77 8.93 14.13 -13.67
C SER A 77 8.03 15.03 -14.50
N ALA A 78 7.29 15.93 -13.85
CA ALA A 78 6.43 16.90 -14.53
C ALA A 78 7.27 17.96 -15.25
N GLY A 79 8.34 18.44 -14.62
CA GLY A 79 9.30 19.38 -15.22
C GLY A 79 9.95 18.81 -16.47
N ASP A 80 10.47 17.58 -16.42
CA ASP A 80 11.08 16.90 -17.56
C ASP A 80 10.10 16.78 -18.75
N ARG A 81 8.87 16.37 -18.49
CA ARG A 81 7.83 16.27 -19.53
C ARG A 81 7.52 17.63 -20.17
N ARG A 82 7.40 18.69 -19.36
CA ARG A 82 7.15 20.05 -19.86
C ARG A 82 8.31 20.56 -20.71
N ILE A 83 9.57 20.33 -20.30
CA ILE A 83 10.74 20.69 -21.09
C ILE A 83 10.70 19.96 -22.44
N GLU A 84 10.37 18.67 -22.47
CA GLU A 84 10.32 17.91 -23.72
C GLU A 84 9.19 18.39 -24.64
N GLN A 85 8.02 18.68 -24.11
CA GLN A 85 6.92 19.31 -24.85
C GLN A 85 7.32 20.66 -25.43
N THR A 86 7.96 21.50 -24.63
CA THR A 86 8.44 22.82 -25.09
C THR A 86 9.49 22.69 -26.20
N LYS A 87 10.40 21.71 -26.13
CA LYS A 87 11.35 21.42 -27.21
C LYS A 87 10.65 20.99 -28.52
N ILE A 88 9.59 20.18 -28.41
CA ILE A 88 8.79 19.76 -29.58
C ILE A 88 8.13 20.99 -30.20
N SER A 89 7.44 21.81 -29.41
CA SER A 89 6.80 23.05 -29.88
C SER A 89 7.80 24.01 -30.51
N MET A 90 9.01 24.15 -29.93
CA MET A 90 10.06 24.96 -30.54
C MET A 90 10.51 24.43 -31.91
N LYS A 91 10.65 23.12 -32.08
CA LYS A 91 11.00 22.50 -33.38
C LYS A 91 9.91 22.74 -34.42
N GLU A 92 8.66 22.70 -34.03
CA GLU A 92 7.54 23.01 -34.91
C GLU A 92 7.55 24.49 -35.36
N LEU A 93 7.80 25.42 -34.43
CA LEU A 93 7.98 26.83 -34.73
C LEU A 93 9.20 27.05 -35.65
N ASP A 94 10.30 26.32 -35.46
CA ASP A 94 11.45 26.38 -36.36
C ASP A 94 11.08 25.98 -37.77
N LYS A 95 10.35 24.87 -37.96
CA LYS A 95 9.89 24.44 -39.28
C LYS A 95 8.98 25.49 -39.92
N ARG A 96 8.03 26.04 -39.14
CA ARG A 96 7.12 27.08 -39.64
C ARG A 96 7.87 28.35 -40.01
N PHE A 97 8.86 28.71 -39.23
CA PHE A 97 9.72 29.85 -39.52
C PHE A 97 10.49 29.67 -40.85
N GLU A 98 11.05 28.47 -41.13
CA GLU A 98 11.75 28.18 -42.39
C GLU A 98 10.78 28.24 -43.60
N VAL A 99 9.56 27.81 -43.46
CA VAL A 99 8.50 27.93 -44.52
C VAL A 99 8.21 29.41 -44.79
N LEU A 100 8.10 30.22 -43.74
CA LEU A 100 7.85 31.67 -43.86
C LEU A 100 9.07 32.38 -44.49
N ILE A 101 10.29 31.97 -44.16
CA ILE A 101 11.49 32.45 -44.79
C ILE A 101 11.47 32.22 -46.30
N SER A 102 11.14 31.00 -46.74
CA SER A 102 11.04 30.68 -48.18
C SER A 102 9.92 31.46 -48.86
N SER A 103 8.76 31.62 -48.16
CA SER A 103 7.66 32.46 -48.65
C SER A 103 8.04 33.93 -48.79
N LEU A 104 8.83 34.44 -47.84
CA LEU A 104 9.35 35.83 -47.90
C LEU A 104 10.26 36.04 -49.10
N GLY A 105 11.17 35.05 -49.36
CA GLY A 105 12.01 35.09 -50.52
C GLY A 105 11.25 35.11 -51.85
N ALA A 106 10.19 34.27 -51.95
CA ALA A 106 9.33 34.25 -53.15
C ALA A 106 8.59 35.62 -53.37
N VAL A 107 8.01 36.15 -52.28
CA VAL A 107 7.33 37.45 -52.33
C VAL A 107 8.32 38.60 -52.70
N ALA A 108 9.55 38.56 -52.22
CA ALA A 108 10.54 39.54 -52.58
C ALA A 108 10.88 39.55 -54.09
N ILE A 109 10.95 38.35 -54.67
CA ILE A 109 11.20 38.16 -56.12
C ILE A 109 10.00 38.67 -56.92
N GLU A 110 8.76 38.38 -56.47
CA GLU A 110 7.52 38.93 -57.09
C GLU A 110 7.52 40.46 -57.09
N ILE A 111 7.96 41.10 -55.97
CA ILE A 111 8.02 42.55 -55.85
C ILE A 111 9.14 43.15 -56.72
N ASP A 112 10.30 42.47 -56.88
CA ASP A 112 11.38 42.90 -57.77
C ASP A 112 10.95 42.80 -59.23
N SER A 113 10.27 41.72 -59.60
CA SER A 113 9.72 41.56 -60.96
C SER A 113 8.69 42.65 -61.31
N ALA A 114 7.96 43.18 -60.32
CA ALA A 114 7.07 44.28 -60.46
C ALA A 114 7.79 45.67 -60.43
N GLY A 115 9.13 45.69 -60.29
CA GLY A 115 9.93 46.91 -60.24
C GLY A 115 9.78 47.71 -58.97
N LYS A 116 9.18 47.14 -57.94
CA LYS A 116 8.84 47.84 -56.66
C LYS A 116 9.82 47.57 -55.55
N LEU A 117 10.87 46.73 -55.73
CA LEU A 117 11.83 46.45 -54.71
C LEU A 117 12.87 47.57 -54.61
N PRO A 118 13.14 48.09 -53.39
CA PRO A 118 14.17 49.12 -53.16
C PRO A 118 15.55 48.63 -53.63
N GLN A 119 16.34 49.55 -54.19
CA GLN A 119 17.66 49.25 -54.76
C GLN A 119 18.61 48.60 -53.74
N ARG A 120 18.52 49.00 -52.44
CA ARG A 120 19.31 48.44 -51.34
C ARG A 120 19.03 46.96 -51.08
N LEU A 121 17.83 46.48 -51.36
CA LEU A 121 17.39 45.09 -51.18
C LEU A 121 17.75 44.18 -52.39
N LYS A 122 18.05 44.76 -53.52
CA LYS A 122 18.39 43.99 -54.76
C LYS A 122 19.64 43.12 -54.57
N LYS A 123 20.52 43.43 -53.67
CA LYS A 123 21.66 42.57 -53.31
C LYS A 123 21.22 41.28 -52.62
N CYS A 124 20.10 41.29 -51.91
CA CYS A 124 19.56 40.11 -51.22
C CYS A 124 19.03 39.06 -52.24
N LEU A 125 18.72 39.46 -53.48
CA LEU A 125 18.24 38.58 -54.54
C LEU A 125 19.38 37.88 -55.31
N GLU A 126 20.64 38.07 -54.94
CA GLU A 126 21.76 37.45 -55.61
C GLU A 126 21.65 35.89 -55.75
N PRO A 127 21.19 35.12 -54.75
CA PRO A 127 20.96 33.68 -54.91
C PRO A 127 19.99 33.35 -56.07
N MET A 128 18.90 34.13 -56.21
CA MET A 128 17.95 33.94 -57.30
C MET A 128 18.52 34.30 -58.67
N ARG A 129 19.30 35.39 -58.76
CA ARG A 129 19.98 35.79 -60.04
C ARG A 129 21.00 34.72 -60.46
N GLU A 130 21.75 34.16 -59.54
CA GLU A 130 22.66 33.05 -59.83
C GLU A 130 21.89 31.80 -60.30
N TYR A 131 20.77 31.46 -59.65
CA TYR A 131 19.92 30.38 -60.06
C TYR A 131 19.38 30.59 -61.49
N GLU A 132 18.84 31.78 -61.83
CA GLU A 132 18.31 32.14 -63.14
C GLU A 132 19.42 32.04 -64.20
N LYS A 133 20.62 32.54 -63.91
CA LYS A 133 21.80 32.44 -64.80
C LYS A 133 22.15 30.99 -65.09
N LYS A 134 22.20 30.13 -64.06
CA LYS A 134 22.49 28.70 -64.18
C LYS A 134 21.39 27.99 -65.01
N LEU A 135 20.16 28.34 -64.77
CA LEU A 135 19.01 27.75 -65.49
C LEU A 135 19.05 28.14 -66.97
N ALA A 136 19.28 29.41 -67.28
CA ALA A 136 19.43 29.89 -68.66
C ALA A 136 20.61 29.20 -69.41
N ASP A 137 21.75 29.07 -68.73
CA ASP A 137 22.91 28.36 -69.34
C ASP A 137 22.61 26.87 -69.59
N LEU A 138 21.93 26.18 -68.68
CA LEU A 138 21.54 24.79 -68.87
C LEU A 138 20.48 24.62 -69.95
N ASN A 139 19.49 25.52 -70.04
CA ASN A 139 18.51 25.51 -71.11
C ASN A 139 19.15 25.74 -72.49
N ALA A 140 20.03 26.70 -72.65
CA ALA A 140 20.77 26.93 -73.91
C ALA A 140 21.62 25.72 -74.32
N LYS A 141 22.22 25.02 -73.38
CA LYS A 141 22.99 23.77 -73.61
C LYS A 141 22.05 22.63 -74.03
N PHE A 142 20.88 22.52 -73.39
CA PHE A 142 19.85 21.55 -73.73
C PHE A 142 19.32 21.74 -75.15
N GLU A 143 18.98 22.97 -75.50
CA GLU A 143 18.48 23.31 -76.85
C GLU A 143 19.53 23.00 -77.93
N LYS A 144 20.81 23.34 -77.72
CA LYS A 144 21.91 22.97 -78.62
C LYS A 144 22.07 21.45 -78.77
N ALA A 145 21.97 20.72 -77.67
CA ALA A 145 22.08 19.25 -77.69
C ALA A 145 20.86 18.59 -78.36
N SER A 146 19.66 19.13 -78.21
CA SER A 146 18.42 18.64 -78.80
C SER A 146 18.32 18.92 -80.30
N SER A 147 18.87 20.05 -80.81
CA SER A 147 18.90 20.38 -82.24
C SER A 147 19.90 19.53 -83.02
N SER A 148 20.86 18.87 -82.36
CA SER A 148 21.80 17.94 -83.00
C SER A 148 21.29 16.50 -83.09
N GLY A 149 20.01 16.26 -82.76
CA GLY A 149 19.34 14.95 -82.73
C GLY A 149 19.14 14.37 -81.31
N PRO A 150 18.24 13.36 -81.15
CA PRO A 150 17.99 12.78 -79.82
C PRO A 150 19.26 12.03 -79.32
N GLY A 151 20.03 12.67 -78.47
CA GLY A 151 21.29 12.15 -77.99
C GLY A 151 21.38 12.08 -76.45
N PHE A 152 22.29 11.28 -75.96
CA PHE A 152 22.60 11.11 -74.53
C PHE A 152 22.82 12.45 -73.80
N MET A 153 23.43 13.44 -74.46
CA MET A 153 23.69 14.74 -73.89
C MET A 153 22.46 15.58 -73.58
N ALA A 154 21.41 15.49 -74.40
CA ALA A 154 20.13 16.16 -74.15
C ALA A 154 19.50 15.63 -72.83
N SER A 155 19.46 14.32 -72.63
CA SER A 155 18.93 13.70 -71.41
C SER A 155 19.79 14.07 -70.17
N VAL A 156 21.08 14.25 -70.31
CA VAL A 156 21.96 14.71 -69.19
C VAL A 156 21.63 16.15 -68.77
N TYR A 157 21.39 17.03 -69.75
CA TYR A 157 21.02 18.42 -69.44
C TYR A 157 19.62 18.52 -68.88
N GLU A 158 18.68 17.74 -69.35
CA GLU A 158 17.32 17.66 -68.81
C GLU A 158 17.31 17.28 -67.35
N LYS A 159 18.05 16.21 -66.97
CA LYS A 159 18.21 15.82 -65.55
C LYS A 159 18.89 16.91 -64.68
N LYS A 160 19.85 17.66 -65.25
CA LYS A 160 20.48 18.78 -64.54
C LYS A 160 19.53 19.94 -64.35
N ILE A 161 18.66 20.24 -65.31
CA ILE A 161 17.63 21.26 -65.20
C ILE A 161 16.58 20.85 -64.16
N GLU A 162 16.14 19.58 -64.16
CA GLU A 162 15.24 19.05 -63.16
C GLU A 162 15.81 19.13 -61.73
N LYS A 163 17.06 18.71 -61.56
CA LYS A 163 17.77 18.84 -60.28
C LYS A 163 17.91 20.30 -59.84
N LEU A 164 18.20 21.22 -60.75
CA LEU A 164 18.25 22.64 -60.44
C LEU A 164 16.87 23.18 -60.02
N ARG A 165 15.79 22.79 -60.70
CA ARG A 165 14.39 23.15 -60.35
C ARG A 165 14.05 22.68 -58.96
N LEU A 166 14.44 21.47 -58.57
CA LEU A 166 14.24 20.95 -57.20
C LEU A 166 14.96 21.76 -56.13
N SER A 167 16.00 22.52 -56.50
CA SER A 167 16.72 23.42 -55.55
C SER A 167 16.06 24.79 -55.40
N LEU A 168 14.97 25.09 -56.08
CA LEU A 168 14.35 26.42 -56.07
C LEU A 168 13.84 26.84 -54.72
N ASP A 169 13.24 25.93 -53.91
CA ASP A 169 12.83 26.20 -52.53
C ASP A 169 14.00 26.59 -51.61
N SER A 170 15.18 25.97 -51.82
CA SER A 170 16.40 26.37 -51.13
C SER A 170 16.86 27.77 -51.51
N VAL A 171 16.72 28.16 -52.79
CA VAL A 171 17.04 29.51 -53.26
C VAL A 171 16.11 30.56 -52.68
N PHE A 172 14.80 30.22 -52.60
CA PHE A 172 13.82 31.08 -51.92
C PHE A 172 14.17 31.21 -50.47
N GLY A 173 14.51 30.13 -49.76
CA GLY A 173 14.94 30.13 -48.35
C GLY A 173 16.15 31.00 -48.13
N GLU A 174 17.21 30.89 -48.95
CA GLU A 174 18.41 31.73 -48.84
C GLU A 174 18.12 33.22 -49.09
N THR A 175 17.35 33.51 -50.14
CA THR A 175 16.91 34.86 -50.49
C THR A 175 16.09 35.46 -49.34
N GLY A 176 15.12 34.71 -48.83
CA GLY A 176 14.29 35.12 -47.70
C GLY A 176 15.11 35.43 -46.42
N ARG A 177 16.13 34.60 -46.09
CA ARG A 177 17.01 34.85 -44.94
C ARG A 177 17.80 36.13 -45.11
N ARG A 178 18.35 36.40 -46.30
CA ARG A 178 19.08 37.64 -46.59
C ARG A 178 18.21 38.86 -46.44
N ILE A 179 16.95 38.81 -46.94
CA ILE A 179 15.95 39.86 -46.84
C ILE A 179 15.53 40.06 -45.37
N TYR A 180 15.20 39.00 -44.67
CA TYR A 180 14.81 39.12 -43.27
C TYR A 180 15.92 39.72 -42.40
N ASN A 181 17.16 39.29 -42.61
CA ASN A 181 18.31 39.78 -41.87
C ASN A 181 18.67 41.24 -42.21
N SER A 182 18.29 41.75 -43.38
CA SER A 182 18.54 43.15 -43.76
C SER A 182 17.73 44.14 -42.91
N GLY A 183 16.57 43.69 -42.35
CA GLY A 183 15.66 44.52 -41.59
C GLY A 183 14.83 45.53 -42.42
N ASP A 184 15.29 45.85 -43.61
CA ASP A 184 14.77 46.92 -44.47
C ASP A 184 13.45 46.55 -45.19
N PHE A 185 13.10 45.28 -45.22
CA PHE A 185 11.93 44.76 -45.95
C PHE A 185 10.61 45.20 -45.33
N ARG A 186 10.59 45.62 -44.08
CA ARG A 186 9.41 46.17 -43.40
C ARG A 186 8.90 47.48 -44.03
N GLU A 187 9.74 48.19 -44.76
CA GLU A 187 9.39 49.44 -45.47
C GLU A 187 8.84 49.18 -46.88
N VAL A 188 8.86 47.91 -47.33
CA VAL A 188 8.36 47.56 -48.68
C VAL A 188 6.82 47.48 -48.64
N PRO A 189 6.12 48.23 -49.51
CA PRO A 189 4.66 48.20 -49.53
C PRO A 189 4.16 46.86 -50.04
N GLY A 190 3.31 46.22 -49.23
CA GLY A 190 2.62 44.97 -49.61
C GLY A 190 2.04 44.25 -48.41
N GLN A 191 0.69 43.98 -48.44
CA GLN A 191 0.02 43.29 -47.31
C GLN A 191 0.56 41.89 -47.06
N ARG A 192 0.93 41.16 -48.14
CA ARG A 192 1.44 39.78 -48.04
C ARG A 192 2.82 39.71 -47.36
N ALA A 193 3.73 40.62 -47.72
CA ALA A 193 5.04 40.71 -47.09
C ALA A 193 4.94 41.08 -45.61
N LYS A 194 4.04 42.07 -45.28
CA LYS A 194 3.80 42.48 -43.90
C LYS A 194 3.24 41.32 -43.05
N GLY A 195 2.23 40.57 -43.59
CA GLY A 195 1.68 39.42 -42.87
C GLY A 195 2.70 38.36 -42.53
N ILE A 196 3.61 38.05 -43.49
CA ILE A 196 4.71 37.06 -43.25
C ILE A 196 5.64 37.55 -42.15
N LEU A 197 6.07 38.82 -42.18
CA LEU A 197 6.96 39.43 -41.18
C LEU A 197 6.31 39.47 -39.80
N ASP A 198 5.05 39.85 -39.70
CA ASP A 198 4.31 39.86 -38.45
C ASP A 198 4.22 38.45 -37.83
N GLU A 199 3.98 37.41 -38.67
CA GLU A 199 3.95 36.02 -38.22
C GLU A 199 5.34 35.56 -37.78
N MET A 200 6.40 35.91 -38.48
CA MET A 200 7.78 35.60 -38.07
C MET A 200 8.13 36.26 -36.75
N ASP A 201 7.70 37.50 -36.51
CA ASP A 201 7.92 38.15 -35.24
C ASP A 201 7.13 37.50 -34.08
N GLN A 202 5.89 37.06 -34.35
CA GLN A 202 5.13 36.25 -33.39
C GLN A 202 5.85 34.93 -33.04
N ILE A 203 6.40 34.26 -34.03
CA ILE A 203 7.21 33.05 -33.78
C ILE A 203 8.44 33.34 -32.92
N ARG A 204 9.16 34.46 -33.20
CA ARG A 204 10.31 34.86 -32.38
C ARG A 204 9.91 35.15 -30.95
N PHE A 205 8.79 35.84 -30.76
CA PHE A 205 8.27 36.11 -29.42
C PHE A 205 7.87 34.84 -28.68
N ALA A 206 7.13 33.92 -29.34
CA ALA A 206 6.76 32.63 -28.80
C ALA A 206 8.00 31.79 -28.41
N LYS A 207 9.02 31.74 -29.27
CA LYS A 207 10.28 31.06 -28.95
C LYS A 207 11.02 31.66 -27.76
N LYS A 208 10.96 32.98 -27.58
CA LYS A 208 11.53 33.63 -26.39
C LYS A 208 10.79 33.22 -25.12
N ASN A 209 9.45 33.18 -25.16
CA ASN A 209 8.64 32.71 -24.04
C ASN A 209 8.93 31.24 -23.72
N TYR A 210 8.97 30.37 -24.72
CA TYR A 210 9.33 28.95 -24.50
C TYR A 210 10.72 28.77 -23.89
N LYS A 211 11.69 29.61 -24.24
CA LYS A 211 13.00 29.59 -23.57
C LYS A 211 12.92 29.97 -22.09
N ASN A 212 12.11 30.96 -21.75
CA ASN A 212 11.88 31.35 -20.37
C ASN A 212 11.15 30.21 -19.61
N ASP A 213 10.10 29.64 -20.18
CA ASP A 213 9.36 28.51 -19.61
C ASP A 213 10.29 27.32 -19.33
N MET A 214 11.24 27.05 -20.27
CA MET A 214 12.24 26.00 -20.05
C MET A 214 13.19 26.30 -18.88
N LEU A 215 13.56 27.56 -18.66
CA LEU A 215 14.39 27.96 -17.53
C LEU A 215 13.62 27.80 -16.22
N ASP A 216 12.34 28.21 -16.19
CA ASP A 216 11.50 28.06 -15.02
C ASP A 216 11.29 26.58 -14.66
N HIS A 217 10.99 25.74 -15.66
CA HIS A 217 10.87 24.29 -15.45
C HIS A 217 12.17 23.64 -14.99
N LYS A 218 13.32 24.12 -15.49
CA LYS A 218 14.63 23.64 -15.04
C LYS A 218 14.90 24.04 -13.58
N SER A 219 14.53 25.26 -13.17
CA SER A 219 14.59 25.68 -11.76
C SER A 219 13.76 24.78 -10.85
N MET A 220 12.53 24.46 -11.26
CA MET A 220 11.67 23.52 -10.52
C MET A 220 12.32 22.13 -10.37
N ILE A 221 12.94 21.62 -11.44
CA ILE A 221 13.66 20.32 -11.39
C ILE A 221 14.86 20.42 -10.44
N ASP A 222 15.63 21.49 -10.50
CA ASP A 222 16.80 21.68 -9.64
C ASP A 222 16.41 21.79 -8.17
N GLU A 223 15.28 22.46 -7.85
CA GLU A 223 14.70 22.52 -6.50
C GLU A 223 14.22 21.16 -6.01
N ALA A 224 13.49 20.40 -6.85
CA ALA A 224 13.05 19.04 -6.54
C ALA A 224 14.23 18.10 -6.31
N GLN A 225 15.29 18.18 -7.13
CA GLN A 225 16.52 17.43 -6.94
C GLN A 225 17.24 17.82 -5.64
N GLY A 226 17.24 19.12 -5.29
CA GLY A 226 17.76 19.61 -4.01
C GLY A 226 17.04 19.00 -2.84
N SER A 227 15.71 18.92 -2.89
CA SER A 227 14.87 18.26 -1.90
C SER A 227 15.17 16.77 -1.80
N LEU A 228 15.31 16.06 -2.93
CA LEU A 228 15.66 14.64 -2.94
C LEU A 228 17.05 14.38 -2.34
N ARG A 229 18.03 15.25 -2.62
CA ARG A 229 19.38 15.15 -2.02
C ARG A 229 19.36 15.38 -0.52
N SER A 230 18.61 16.37 -0.04
CA SER A 230 18.48 16.63 1.41
C SER A 230 17.85 15.46 2.17
N MET A 231 16.96 14.71 1.52
CA MET A 231 16.34 13.49 2.05
C MET A 231 17.21 12.23 1.87
N GLY A 232 18.38 12.33 1.22
CA GLY A 232 19.23 11.20 0.85
C GLY A 232 18.54 10.21 -0.08
N ALA A 233 17.68 10.70 -0.97
CA ALA A 233 16.83 9.90 -1.85
C ALA A 233 17.22 10.03 -3.34
N PHE A 234 18.07 10.99 -3.72
CA PHE A 234 18.39 11.27 -5.10
C PHE A 234 19.08 10.08 -5.78
N GLY A 235 18.48 9.57 -6.84
CA GLY A 235 18.93 8.37 -7.57
C GLY A 235 18.51 7.04 -6.92
N GLU A 236 17.90 7.08 -5.74
CA GLU A 236 17.42 5.89 -5.00
C GLU A 236 15.98 6.09 -4.47
N GLU A 237 15.17 6.89 -5.16
CA GLU A 237 13.86 7.35 -4.71
C GLU A 237 12.93 6.20 -4.30
N ASN A 238 12.86 5.17 -5.15
CA ASN A 238 12.04 3.99 -4.90
C ASN A 238 12.52 3.14 -3.70
N ARG A 239 13.83 3.10 -3.46
CA ARG A 239 14.39 2.42 -2.31
C ARG A 239 14.03 3.17 -1.04
N LYS A 240 14.24 4.49 -1.04
CA LYS A 240 13.92 5.35 0.10
C LYS A 240 12.43 5.35 0.44
N LEU A 241 11.57 5.35 -0.58
CA LEU A 241 10.13 5.23 -0.38
C LEU A 241 9.76 3.92 0.30
N ARG A 242 10.32 2.79 -0.12
CA ARG A 242 10.08 1.49 0.53
C ARG A 242 10.60 1.45 1.97
N GLU A 243 11.75 2.03 2.26
CA GLU A 243 12.28 2.14 3.61
C GLU A 243 11.33 2.92 4.52
N LEU A 244 10.87 4.10 4.07
CA LEU A 244 9.91 4.91 4.81
C LEU A 244 8.55 4.22 4.98
N GLN A 245 8.04 3.54 3.95
CA GLN A 245 6.81 2.75 4.04
C GLN A 245 6.95 1.58 5.01
N SER A 246 8.11 0.91 5.04
CA SER A 246 8.39 -0.13 6.03
C SER A 246 8.42 0.42 7.46
N GLN A 247 9.01 1.59 7.67
CA GLN A 247 8.99 2.29 8.97
C GLN A 247 7.55 2.67 9.35
N GLN A 248 6.78 3.23 8.42
CA GLN A 248 5.37 3.57 8.62
C GLN A 248 4.55 2.37 9.10
N ASN A 249 4.71 1.20 8.45
CA ASN A 249 4.01 -0.02 8.83
C ASN A 249 4.44 -0.50 10.23
N GLN A 250 5.75 -0.51 10.53
CA GLN A 250 6.23 -0.89 11.86
C GLN A 250 5.72 0.04 12.97
N ILE A 251 5.61 1.33 12.69
CA ILE A 251 5.03 2.30 13.62
C ILE A 251 3.53 2.05 13.76
N ALA A 252 2.81 1.77 12.67
CA ALA A 252 1.38 1.48 12.70
C ALA A 252 1.07 0.23 13.54
N ASP A 253 1.86 -0.84 13.39
CA ASP A 253 1.71 -2.06 14.20
C ASP A 253 1.91 -1.76 15.69
N LYS A 254 2.98 -1.04 16.04
CA LYS A 254 3.24 -0.65 17.44
C LYS A 254 2.17 0.28 18.01
N LEU A 255 1.64 1.19 17.19
CA LEU A 255 0.53 2.07 17.61
C LEU A 255 -0.73 1.26 17.89
N SER A 256 -1.03 0.24 17.09
CA SER A 256 -2.16 -0.66 17.32
C SER A 256 -2.09 -1.31 18.71
N ASP A 257 -0.93 -1.87 19.05
CA ASP A 257 -0.69 -2.49 20.36
C ASP A 257 -0.83 -1.48 21.50
N LEU A 258 -0.22 -0.30 21.34
CA LEU A 258 -0.29 0.74 22.36
C LEU A 258 -1.69 1.34 22.52
N TYR A 259 -2.48 1.43 21.44
CA TYR A 259 -3.88 1.83 21.55
C TYR A 259 -4.69 0.80 22.32
N ALA A 260 -4.43 -0.51 22.11
CA ALA A 260 -5.09 -1.56 22.88
C ALA A 260 -4.71 -1.47 24.39
N ASP A 261 -3.43 -1.28 24.71
CA ASP A 261 -2.96 -1.10 26.08
C ASP A 261 -3.59 0.14 26.74
N TYR A 262 -3.60 1.27 26.04
CA TYR A 262 -4.21 2.51 26.52
C TYR A 262 -5.71 2.36 26.72
N GLY A 263 -6.41 1.74 25.76
CA GLY A 263 -7.84 1.46 25.84
C GLY A 263 -8.18 0.49 26.96
N GLN A 264 -7.34 -0.51 27.25
CA GLN A 264 -7.51 -1.42 28.37
C GLN A 264 -7.45 -0.66 29.71
N VAL A 265 -6.44 0.19 29.89
CA VAL A 265 -6.31 1.00 31.11
C VAL A 265 -7.52 1.94 31.28
N LEU A 266 -7.97 2.56 30.19
CA LEU A 266 -9.18 3.39 30.21
C LEU A 266 -10.43 2.59 30.55
N ALA A 267 -10.55 1.37 30.03
CA ALA A 267 -11.70 0.50 30.28
C ALA A 267 -11.85 0.15 31.77
N GLU A 268 -10.74 -0.07 32.46
CA GLU A 268 -10.73 -0.30 33.91
C GLU A 268 -11.24 0.92 34.68
N GLY A 269 -11.02 2.13 34.14
CA GLY A 269 -11.43 3.40 34.74
C GLY A 269 -12.77 3.95 34.30
N ILE A 270 -13.50 3.31 33.40
CA ILE A 270 -14.78 3.83 32.85
C ILE A 270 -15.72 4.38 33.94
N PRO A 271 -15.95 3.70 35.08
CA PRO A 271 -16.83 4.22 36.13
C PRO A 271 -16.38 5.54 36.76
N TYR A 272 -15.12 5.89 36.64
CA TYR A 272 -14.51 7.07 37.30
C TYR A 272 -14.44 8.30 36.39
N TRP A 273 -14.27 8.10 35.06
CA TRP A 273 -14.02 9.20 34.14
C TRP A 273 -15.13 9.42 33.11
N MET A 274 -16.00 8.43 32.86
CA MET A 274 -17.08 8.56 31.90
C MET A 274 -18.25 9.34 32.50
N ASP A 275 -18.51 10.51 31.95
CA ASP A 275 -19.64 11.36 32.33
C ASP A 275 -20.67 11.52 31.18
N ASN A 276 -21.77 12.23 31.48
CA ASN A 276 -22.83 12.47 30.49
C ASN A 276 -22.40 13.47 29.38
N GLN A 277 -21.26 14.14 29.52
CA GLN A 277 -20.75 15.11 28.53
C GLN A 277 -19.75 14.48 27.57
N ALA A 278 -19.34 13.22 27.78
CA ALA A 278 -18.47 12.52 26.88
C ALA A 278 -19.05 12.44 25.45
N PRO A 279 -18.22 12.50 24.41
CA PRO A 279 -18.66 12.35 23.02
C PRO A 279 -19.39 11.04 22.77
N GLU A 280 -20.36 11.07 21.86
CA GLU A 280 -21.20 9.88 21.57
C GLU A 280 -20.39 8.67 21.07
N ASP A 281 -19.32 8.91 20.29
CA ASP A 281 -18.42 7.83 19.83
C ASP A 281 -17.69 7.19 20.99
N LEU A 282 -17.20 7.98 21.93
CA LEU A 282 -16.54 7.49 23.14
C LEU A 282 -17.51 6.70 24.01
N LYS A 283 -18.74 7.20 24.23
CA LYS A 283 -19.79 6.47 24.94
C LYS A 283 -20.13 5.14 24.29
N ARG A 284 -20.18 5.12 22.94
CA ARG A 284 -20.42 3.88 22.19
C ARG A 284 -19.33 2.85 22.44
N CYS A 285 -18.04 3.23 22.30
CA CYS A 285 -16.92 2.35 22.57
C CYS A 285 -16.91 1.83 24.01
N CYS A 286 -17.14 2.69 25.00
CA CYS A 286 -17.24 2.29 26.40
C CYS A 286 -18.38 1.27 26.63
N ASN A 287 -19.56 1.52 26.06
CA ASN A 287 -20.69 0.60 26.18
C ASN A 287 -20.43 -0.76 25.51
N GLN A 288 -19.69 -0.78 24.39
CA GLN A 288 -19.29 -2.02 23.73
C GLN A 288 -18.33 -2.83 24.62
N VAL A 289 -17.31 -2.18 25.17
CA VAL A 289 -16.36 -2.80 26.11
C VAL A 289 -17.07 -3.38 27.32
N ILE A 290 -17.96 -2.61 27.98
CA ILE A 290 -18.74 -3.07 29.15
C ILE A 290 -19.56 -4.31 28.80
N ARG A 291 -20.27 -4.29 27.66
CA ARG A 291 -21.09 -5.43 27.21
C ARG A 291 -20.24 -6.67 26.96
N GLN A 292 -19.09 -6.51 26.27
CA GLN A 292 -18.21 -7.62 25.95
C GLN A 292 -17.56 -8.21 27.20
N THR A 293 -17.12 -7.36 28.13
CA THR A 293 -16.61 -7.81 29.43
C THR A 293 -17.64 -8.59 30.22
N SER A 294 -18.89 -8.11 30.24
CA SER A 294 -20.01 -8.82 30.87
C SER A 294 -20.28 -10.17 30.20
N ARG A 295 -20.20 -10.23 28.85
CA ARG A 295 -20.34 -11.48 28.10
C ARG A 295 -19.25 -12.49 28.46
N ILE A 296 -17.98 -12.05 28.53
CA ILE A 296 -16.86 -12.90 28.93
C ILE A 296 -17.04 -13.43 30.36
N ALA A 297 -17.48 -12.58 31.30
CA ALA A 297 -17.75 -13.00 32.65
C ALA A 297 -18.87 -14.10 32.71
N HIS A 298 -19.93 -13.93 31.93
CA HIS A 298 -20.98 -14.93 31.81
C HIS A 298 -20.50 -16.25 31.18
N LEU A 299 -19.68 -16.18 30.14
CA LEU A 299 -19.07 -17.36 29.50
C LEU A 299 -18.14 -18.11 30.47
N ASN A 300 -17.37 -17.41 31.29
CA ASN A 300 -16.53 -18.02 32.32
C ASN A 300 -17.37 -18.75 33.37
N LEU A 301 -18.44 -18.12 33.89
CA LEU A 301 -19.34 -18.78 34.83
C LEU A 301 -19.97 -20.04 34.24
N ASN A 302 -20.37 -20.02 32.99
CA ASN A 302 -20.90 -21.19 32.31
C ASN A 302 -19.84 -22.30 32.15
N LEU A 303 -18.61 -21.92 31.86
CA LEU A 303 -17.49 -22.87 31.77
C LEU A 303 -17.22 -23.53 33.13
N ASP A 304 -17.17 -22.75 34.20
CA ASP A 304 -16.97 -23.26 35.57
C ASP A 304 -18.14 -24.21 35.96
N HIS A 305 -19.36 -23.87 35.62
CA HIS A 305 -20.52 -24.72 35.84
C HIS A 305 -20.40 -26.09 35.14
N LEU A 306 -20.06 -26.08 33.82
CA LEU A 306 -19.89 -27.33 33.07
C LEU A 306 -18.67 -28.15 33.57
N MET A 307 -17.60 -27.51 34.04
CA MET A 307 -16.48 -28.20 34.65
C MET A 307 -16.88 -28.88 35.96
N MET A 308 -17.68 -28.21 36.82
CA MET A 308 -18.21 -28.81 38.04
C MET A 308 -19.18 -29.96 37.73
N GLU A 309 -20.05 -29.83 36.74
CA GLU A 309 -20.94 -30.94 36.32
C GLU A 309 -20.13 -32.17 35.88
N LYS A 310 -19.06 -31.98 35.10
CA LYS A 310 -18.15 -33.04 34.69
C LYS A 310 -17.52 -33.74 35.90
N ASP A 311 -17.03 -32.97 36.89
CA ASP A 311 -16.42 -33.53 38.08
C ASP A 311 -17.42 -34.29 38.94
N ILE A 312 -18.64 -33.79 39.09
CA ILE A 312 -19.75 -34.51 39.73
C ILE A 312 -20.03 -35.84 39.02
N GLU A 313 -20.06 -35.86 37.68
CA GLU A 313 -20.29 -37.09 36.92
C GLU A 313 -19.17 -38.11 37.15
N ILE A 314 -17.91 -37.66 37.17
CA ILE A 314 -16.76 -38.53 37.46
C ILE A 314 -16.88 -39.11 38.87
N HIS A 315 -17.19 -38.30 39.88
CA HIS A 315 -17.36 -38.81 41.26
C HIS A 315 -18.55 -39.77 41.39
N ASN A 316 -19.66 -39.52 40.69
CA ASN A 316 -20.79 -40.43 40.68
C ASN A 316 -20.42 -41.81 40.10
N ILE A 317 -19.61 -41.86 39.04
CA ILE A 317 -19.09 -43.09 38.47
C ILE A 317 -18.21 -43.82 39.49
N GLN A 318 -17.32 -43.08 40.16
CA GLN A 318 -16.47 -43.66 41.21
C GLN A 318 -17.27 -44.22 42.39
N LEU A 319 -18.30 -43.47 42.83
CA LEU A 319 -19.22 -43.94 43.88
C LEU A 319 -19.95 -45.20 43.48
N SER A 320 -20.43 -45.31 42.25
CA SER A 320 -21.07 -46.51 41.72
C SER A 320 -20.13 -47.70 41.78
N GLN A 321 -18.85 -47.54 41.31
CA GLN A 321 -17.82 -48.61 41.34
C GLN A 321 -17.50 -49.03 42.78
N LEU A 322 -17.36 -48.06 43.70
CA LEU A 322 -17.11 -48.37 45.10
C LEU A 322 -18.31 -49.10 45.74
N SER A 323 -19.53 -48.71 45.41
CA SER A 323 -20.74 -49.41 45.85
C SER A 323 -20.79 -50.87 45.37
N GLU A 324 -20.44 -51.13 44.09
CA GLU A 324 -20.37 -52.48 43.56
C GLU A 324 -19.31 -53.30 44.28
N GLN A 325 -18.13 -52.73 44.53
CA GLN A 325 -17.05 -53.40 45.30
C GLN A 325 -17.52 -53.74 46.73
N MET A 326 -18.20 -52.80 47.39
CA MET A 326 -18.75 -53.00 48.74
C MET A 326 -19.81 -54.12 48.75
N ASN A 327 -20.66 -54.20 47.76
CA ASN A 327 -21.67 -55.24 47.63
C ASN A 327 -21.00 -56.62 47.41
N HIS A 328 -19.93 -56.65 46.60
CA HIS A 328 -19.15 -57.86 46.39
C HIS A 328 -18.47 -58.34 47.68
N LEU A 329 -17.82 -57.46 48.43
CA LEU A 329 -17.21 -57.74 49.72
C LEU A 329 -18.25 -58.24 50.75
N ASN A 330 -19.40 -57.60 50.84
CA ASN A 330 -20.48 -58.05 51.71
C ASN A 330 -20.96 -59.47 51.38
N SER A 331 -21.06 -59.79 50.08
CA SER A 331 -21.40 -61.17 49.66
C SER A 331 -20.30 -62.17 50.07
N GLN A 332 -19.03 -61.81 49.98
CA GLN A 332 -17.93 -62.65 50.47
C GLN A 332 -17.97 -62.82 51.99
N ILE A 333 -18.23 -61.77 52.75
CA ILE A 333 -18.38 -61.81 54.18
C ILE A 333 -19.52 -62.79 54.56
N GLN A 334 -20.65 -62.70 53.87
CA GLN A 334 -21.79 -63.58 54.16
C GLN A 334 -21.46 -65.06 53.84
N ALA A 335 -20.71 -65.32 52.76
CA ALA A 335 -20.23 -66.69 52.47
C ALA A 335 -19.28 -67.20 53.53
N ILE A 336 -18.36 -66.37 54.02
CA ILE A 336 -17.42 -66.72 55.09
C ILE A 336 -18.19 -66.94 56.43
N GLU A 337 -19.17 -66.12 56.73
CA GLU A 337 -20.01 -66.33 57.93
C GLU A 337 -20.80 -67.63 57.88
N ASN A 338 -21.33 -68.01 56.71
CA ASN A 338 -21.99 -69.28 56.51
C ASN A 338 -21.01 -70.49 56.70
N GLN A 339 -19.81 -70.39 56.13
CA GLN A 339 -18.75 -71.38 56.33
C GLN A 339 -18.36 -71.49 57.80
N LYS A 340 -18.23 -70.36 58.51
CA LYS A 340 -17.95 -70.31 59.93
C LYS A 340 -19.03 -71.03 60.73
N ALA A 341 -20.31 -70.79 60.43
CA ALA A 341 -21.42 -71.42 61.08
C ALA A 341 -21.40 -72.95 60.86
N GLU A 342 -21.12 -73.42 59.62
CA GLU A 342 -21.00 -74.83 59.30
C GLU A 342 -19.83 -75.51 60.08
N LEU A 343 -18.67 -74.84 60.15
CA LEU A 343 -17.52 -75.34 60.92
C LEU A 343 -17.81 -75.39 62.43
N GLN A 344 -18.50 -74.34 62.93
CA GLN A 344 -18.92 -74.36 64.35
C GLN A 344 -19.89 -75.54 64.65
N GLN A 345 -20.83 -75.84 63.78
CA GLN A 345 -21.69 -76.94 63.90
C GLN A 345 -20.95 -78.29 63.92
N LYS A 346 -19.91 -78.45 63.04
CA LYS A 346 -19.03 -79.63 63.05
C LYS A 346 -18.25 -79.76 64.35
N VAL A 347 -17.70 -78.61 64.85
CA VAL A 347 -16.98 -78.64 66.16
C VAL A 347 -17.92 -79.01 67.32
N ASP A 348 -19.13 -78.52 67.32
CA ASP A 348 -20.11 -78.84 68.35
C ASP A 348 -20.49 -80.38 68.32
N ILE A 349 -20.59 -80.96 67.11
CA ILE A 349 -20.85 -82.41 66.94
C ILE A 349 -19.65 -83.16 67.47
N GLU A 350 -18.41 -82.81 67.11
CA GLU A 350 -17.25 -83.50 67.58
C GLU A 350 -17.03 -83.34 69.09
N LEU A 351 -17.28 -82.16 69.65
CA LEU A 351 -17.29 -81.99 71.13
C LEU A 351 -18.28 -82.85 71.83
N LYS A 352 -19.46 -83.01 71.30
CA LYS A 352 -20.44 -83.93 71.84
C LYS A 352 -20.01 -85.37 71.77
N ALA A 353 -19.40 -85.81 70.60
CA ALA A 353 -18.88 -87.16 70.44
C ALA A 353 -17.71 -87.45 71.43
N VAL A 354 -16.79 -86.46 71.64
CA VAL A 354 -15.75 -86.53 72.66
C VAL A 354 -16.31 -86.66 74.03
N SER A 355 -17.36 -85.91 74.37
CA SER A 355 -18.05 -85.95 75.68
C SER A 355 -18.62 -87.35 75.90
N ASP A 356 -19.33 -87.90 74.92
CA ASP A 356 -19.90 -89.24 74.95
C ASP A 356 -18.85 -90.36 75.12
N LEU A 357 -17.74 -90.19 74.40
CA LEU A 357 -16.61 -91.16 74.54
C LEU A 357 -15.98 -91.07 75.94
N ARG A 358 -15.81 -89.84 76.50
CA ARG A 358 -15.30 -89.66 77.88
C ARG A 358 -16.27 -90.24 78.91
N MET A 359 -17.56 -90.10 78.73
CA MET A 359 -18.53 -90.75 79.60
C MET A 359 -18.42 -92.29 79.55
N LYS A 360 -18.30 -92.86 78.34
CA LYS A 360 -18.06 -94.30 78.17
C LYS A 360 -16.75 -94.75 78.78
N GLN A 361 -15.67 -93.98 78.61
CA GLN A 361 -14.40 -94.25 79.24
C GLN A 361 -14.48 -94.30 80.75
N ASN A 362 -15.11 -93.29 81.34
CA ASN A 362 -15.38 -93.21 82.82
C ASN A 362 -16.18 -94.40 83.31
N GLU A 363 -17.18 -94.85 82.52
CA GLU A 363 -18.00 -95.98 82.85
C GLU A 363 -17.21 -97.32 82.82
N ILE A 364 -16.33 -97.48 81.78
CA ILE A 364 -15.44 -98.59 81.64
C ILE A 364 -14.40 -98.58 82.82
N THR A 365 -13.84 -97.37 83.14
CA THR A 365 -12.91 -97.27 84.29
C THR A 365 -13.57 -97.63 85.63
N ARG A 366 -14.83 -97.21 85.81
CA ARG A 366 -15.61 -97.67 86.99
C ARG A 366 -15.84 -99.17 87.01
N LYS A 367 -16.17 -99.74 85.91
CA LYS A 367 -16.32 -101.23 85.80
C LYS A 367 -15.04 -101.95 86.08
N ILE A 368 -13.90 -101.43 85.62
CA ILE A 368 -12.56 -102.02 85.93
C ILE A 368 -12.32 -101.91 87.44
N ALA A 369 -12.48 -100.71 88.05
CA ALA A 369 -12.31 -100.50 89.47
C ALA A 369 -13.28 -101.34 90.39
N GLN A 370 -14.34 -101.86 89.86
CA GLN A 370 -15.26 -102.76 90.53
C GLN A 370 -14.91 -104.28 90.40
N MET A 371 -13.98 -104.63 89.49
CA MET A 371 -13.45 -105.97 89.24
C MET A 371 -12.15 -106.23 89.94
N GLU A 372 -11.43 -105.23 90.48
CA GLU A 372 -10.33 -105.35 91.42
C GLU A 372 -10.80 -105.45 92.84
#